data_5620d133625ab7af15e066ac429e6036
#
_entry.id   5620d133625ab7af15e066ac429e6036
#
_cell.length_a   1.000
_cell.length_b   1.000
_cell.length_c   1.000
_cell.angle_alpha   90.00
_cell.angle_beta   90.00
_cell.angle_gamma   90.00
#
_symmetry.space_group_name_H-M   'P 1'
#
loop_
_entity.id
_entity.type
_entity.pdbx_description
1 polymer ?
#
loop_
_entity_poly.entity_id
_entity_poly.type
_entity_poly.pdbx_seq_one_letter_code
_entity_poly.pdbx_strand_id
1 'polypeptide(L)'
;MRKINGQIEISRPVEEVFDFIADETNEPRYNEDMVRCEKVTSGPIGVGTRYEAHMKSTGAALMAVEVTGYERPWLLVSRAHIEGVMDVRGAVRFEAIPGGTLMSWEWDVEPHGCMRLLGPFITRMGRRNEERIWTSLKTLLETRKDALAAV
;
A
#
# COMPACT_ATOMS: atom_id res chain seq x y z
N MET A 1 0.06 -0.98 -19.90
CA MET A 1 0.23 -0.47 -18.52
C MET A 1 -1.03 0.24 -18.09
N ARG A 2 -1.53 -0.08 -16.93
CA ARG A 2 -2.78 0.46 -16.41
C ARG A 2 -2.51 1.34 -15.21
N LYS A 3 -3.09 2.54 -15.18
CA LYS A 3 -2.90 3.48 -14.07
C LYS A 3 -4.08 3.42 -13.09
N ILE A 4 -3.75 3.33 -11.81
CA ILE A 4 -4.72 3.39 -10.71
C ILE A 4 -4.23 4.49 -9.78
N ASN A 5 -5.08 5.46 -9.47
CA ASN A 5 -4.72 6.54 -8.56
C ASN A 5 -5.91 6.96 -7.69
N GLY A 6 -5.62 7.69 -6.65
CA GLY A 6 -6.62 8.24 -5.75
C GLY A 6 -5.98 9.04 -4.63
N GLN A 7 -6.82 9.52 -3.73
CA GLN A 7 -6.36 10.26 -2.54
C GLN A 7 -7.36 10.11 -1.40
N ILE A 8 -6.86 10.30 -0.18
CA ILE A 8 -7.65 10.24 1.04
C ILE A 8 -7.06 11.16 2.11
N GLU A 9 -7.92 11.75 2.94
CA GLU A 9 -7.49 12.52 4.10
C GLU A 9 -7.58 11.64 5.35
N ILE A 10 -6.53 11.69 6.17
CA ILE A 10 -6.44 10.93 7.42
C ILE A 10 -6.15 11.92 8.56
N SER A 11 -6.97 11.92 9.61
CA SER A 11 -6.87 12.82 10.76
C SER A 11 -5.77 12.37 11.73
N ARG A 12 -4.55 12.21 11.22
CA ARG A 12 -3.35 11.85 11.98
C ARG A 12 -2.14 12.60 11.41
N PRO A 13 -1.09 12.85 12.25
CA PRO A 13 0.12 13.52 11.78
C PRO A 13 0.81 12.79 10.63
N VAL A 14 1.41 13.54 9.72
CA VAL A 14 2.03 12.99 8.50
C VAL A 14 3.13 11.98 8.80
N GLU A 15 3.94 12.20 9.82
CA GLU A 15 5.01 11.27 10.22
C GLU A 15 4.44 9.93 10.66
N GLU A 16 3.34 9.95 11.39
CA GLU A 16 2.68 8.74 11.88
C GLU A 16 2.07 7.93 10.74
N VAL A 17 1.37 8.60 9.83
CA VAL A 17 0.76 7.95 8.66
C VAL A 17 1.84 7.34 7.77
N PHE A 18 2.89 8.10 7.50
CA PHE A 18 4.02 7.61 6.70
C PHE A 18 4.68 6.38 7.33
N ASP A 19 5.06 6.47 8.60
CA ASP A 19 5.78 5.39 9.29
C ASP A 19 4.94 4.11 9.35
N PHE A 20 3.63 4.25 9.55
CA PHE A 20 2.74 3.10 9.59
C PHE A 20 2.64 2.39 8.24
N ILE A 21 2.53 3.14 7.14
CA ILE A 21 2.45 2.59 5.79
C ILE A 21 3.81 2.07 5.32
N ALA A 22 4.90 2.76 5.65
CA ALA A 22 6.24 2.35 5.25
C ALA A 22 6.65 0.99 5.81
N ASP A 23 6.12 0.60 6.94
CA ASP A 23 6.26 -0.75 7.46
C ASP A 23 5.14 -1.64 6.90
N GLU A 24 5.42 -2.30 5.79
CA GLU A 24 4.43 -3.13 5.09
C GLU A 24 3.97 -4.35 5.89
N THR A 25 4.66 -4.72 6.96
CA THR A 25 4.19 -5.76 7.87
C THR A 25 2.89 -5.36 8.59
N ASN A 26 2.54 -4.09 8.57
CA ASN A 26 1.27 -3.57 9.08
C ASN A 26 0.10 -3.78 8.10
N GLU A 27 0.37 -3.98 6.81
CA GLU A 27 -0.68 -4.00 5.78
C GLU A 27 -1.77 -5.06 6.01
N PRO A 28 -1.48 -6.27 6.50
CA PRO A 28 -2.54 -7.23 6.82
C PRO A 28 -3.59 -6.71 7.81
N ARG A 29 -3.28 -5.67 8.57
CA ARG A 29 -4.21 -5.08 9.54
C ARG A 29 -5.29 -4.22 8.89
N TYR A 30 -5.07 -3.76 7.64
CA TYR A 30 -6.04 -2.94 6.92
C TYR A 30 -6.33 -3.44 5.50
N ASN A 31 -5.63 -4.47 5.04
CA ASN A 31 -5.88 -5.11 3.74
C ASN A 31 -6.31 -6.56 3.96
N GLU A 32 -7.60 -6.82 3.84
CA GLU A 32 -8.18 -8.14 4.08
C GLU A 32 -7.67 -9.23 3.14
N ASP A 33 -7.23 -8.86 1.94
CA ASP A 33 -6.67 -9.81 0.98
C ASP A 33 -5.25 -10.25 1.34
N MET A 34 -4.53 -9.45 2.12
CA MET A 34 -3.19 -9.79 2.56
C MET A 34 -3.22 -10.60 3.86
N VAL A 35 -2.90 -11.88 3.75
CA VAL A 35 -2.89 -12.80 4.90
C VAL A 35 -1.68 -12.56 5.80
N ARG A 36 -0.52 -12.32 5.18
CA ARG A 36 0.75 -12.17 5.87
C ARG A 36 1.71 -11.32 5.03
N CYS A 37 2.53 -10.53 5.70
CA CYS A 37 3.62 -9.79 5.08
C CYS A 37 4.84 -9.83 6.00
N GLU A 38 5.99 -10.24 5.46
CA GLU A 38 7.24 -10.36 6.20
C GLU A 38 8.33 -9.53 5.56
N LYS A 39 9.11 -8.83 6.39
CA LYS A 39 10.30 -8.12 5.94
C LYS A 39 11.44 -9.12 5.80
N VAL A 40 11.99 -9.27 4.59
CA VAL A 40 13.02 -10.27 4.29
C VAL A 40 14.44 -9.71 4.24
N THR A 41 14.59 -8.39 4.29
CA THR A 41 15.88 -7.73 4.43
C THR A 41 16.14 -7.31 5.87
N SER A 42 17.42 -7.28 6.28
CA SER A 42 17.81 -6.79 7.60
C SER A 42 17.95 -5.26 7.60
N GLY A 43 18.04 -4.68 8.80
CA GLY A 43 18.26 -3.25 8.97
C GLY A 43 17.00 -2.40 8.94
N PRO A 44 17.15 -1.07 9.04
CA PRO A 44 16.03 -0.14 9.05
C PRO A 44 15.32 -0.08 7.69
N ILE A 45 14.06 0.30 7.70
CA ILE A 45 13.26 0.46 6.50
C ILE A 45 13.79 1.65 5.69
N GLY A 46 13.97 1.45 4.38
CA GLY A 46 14.46 2.45 3.46
C GLY A 46 14.58 1.88 2.06
N VAL A 47 15.28 2.57 1.17
CA VAL A 47 15.52 2.08 -0.18
C VAL A 47 16.26 0.73 -0.13
N GLY A 48 15.76 -0.25 -0.88
CA GLY A 48 16.30 -1.61 -0.90
C GLY A 48 15.60 -2.57 0.06
N THR A 49 14.77 -2.09 0.98
CA THR A 49 13.99 -2.96 1.85
C THR A 49 13.03 -3.79 1.02
N ARG A 50 12.97 -5.10 1.33
CA ARG A 50 12.11 -6.06 0.64
C ARG A 50 11.18 -6.78 1.59
N TYR A 51 10.00 -7.09 1.06
CA TYR A 51 8.96 -7.82 1.76
C TYR A 51 8.45 -8.97 0.90
N GLU A 52 7.94 -10.01 1.55
CA GLU A 52 7.19 -11.09 0.90
C GLU A 52 5.79 -11.13 1.53
N ALA A 53 4.78 -11.11 0.68
CA ALA A 53 3.40 -11.11 1.13
C ALA A 53 2.61 -12.27 0.50
N HIS A 54 1.65 -12.79 1.27
CA HIS A 54 0.68 -13.78 0.82
C HIS A 54 -0.68 -13.12 0.66
N MET A 55 -1.21 -13.17 -0.56
CA MET A 55 -2.53 -12.63 -0.87
C MET A 55 -3.51 -13.78 -1.05
N LYS A 56 -4.73 -13.64 -0.54
CA LYS A 56 -5.80 -14.64 -0.73
C LYS A 56 -6.14 -14.80 -2.21
N SER A 57 -6.22 -13.69 -2.92
CA SER A 57 -6.64 -13.64 -4.33
C SER A 57 -5.67 -14.31 -5.29
N THR A 58 -4.40 -14.43 -4.93
CA THR A 58 -3.35 -15.01 -5.79
C THR A 58 -2.99 -16.45 -5.41
N GLY A 59 -3.65 -17.02 -4.41
CA GLY A 59 -3.41 -18.38 -3.97
C GLY A 59 -1.99 -18.61 -3.47
N ALA A 60 -1.25 -19.56 -4.09
CA ALA A 60 0.10 -19.90 -3.70
C ALA A 60 1.17 -18.90 -4.18
N ALA A 61 0.83 -18.00 -5.09
CA ALA A 61 1.78 -17.03 -5.62
C ALA A 61 2.12 -15.96 -4.56
N LEU A 62 3.42 -15.77 -4.33
CA LEU A 62 3.91 -14.73 -3.44
C LEU A 62 3.98 -13.38 -4.15
N MET A 63 3.70 -12.34 -3.41
CA MET A 63 3.98 -10.98 -3.84
C MET A 63 5.31 -10.53 -3.23
N ALA A 64 6.28 -10.25 -4.09
CA ALA A 64 7.55 -9.68 -3.67
C ALA A 64 7.49 -8.15 -3.82
N VAL A 65 7.77 -7.45 -2.75
CA VAL A 65 7.73 -5.96 -2.73
C VAL A 65 9.13 -5.43 -2.41
N GLU A 66 9.53 -4.39 -3.13
CA GLU A 66 10.79 -3.68 -2.88
C GLU A 66 10.55 -2.18 -2.81
N VAL A 67 11.10 -1.55 -1.79
CA VAL A 67 11.12 -0.09 -1.65
C VAL A 67 12.22 0.46 -2.56
N THR A 68 11.84 1.31 -3.50
CA THR A 68 12.77 1.92 -4.47
C THR A 68 12.96 3.41 -4.28
N GLY A 69 12.10 4.06 -3.49
CA GLY A 69 12.24 5.46 -3.09
C GLY A 69 11.69 5.67 -1.69
N TYR A 70 12.40 6.47 -0.90
CA TYR A 70 12.05 6.68 0.50
C TYR A 70 12.49 8.08 0.93
N GLU A 71 11.53 8.98 1.06
CA GLU A 71 11.74 10.35 1.53
C GLU A 71 10.75 10.63 2.66
N ARG A 72 11.14 10.28 3.87
CA ARG A 72 10.30 10.45 5.06
C ARG A 72 10.09 11.92 5.37
N PRO A 73 8.87 12.39 5.63
CA PRO A 73 7.60 11.66 5.64
C PRO A 73 6.74 11.94 4.38
N TRP A 74 7.36 12.21 3.23
CA TRP A 74 6.67 12.77 2.06
C TRP A 74 6.45 11.81 0.91
N LEU A 75 7.35 10.84 0.71
CA LEU A 75 7.33 10.00 -0.48
C LEU A 75 7.78 8.57 -0.17
N LEU A 76 6.98 7.61 -0.61
CA LEU A 76 7.30 6.20 -0.57
C LEU A 76 7.07 5.63 -1.97
N VAL A 77 8.13 5.10 -2.59
CA VAL A 77 8.07 4.48 -3.92
C VAL A 77 8.37 3.01 -3.78
N SER A 78 7.60 2.17 -4.44
CA SER A 78 7.79 0.73 -4.40
C SER A 78 7.44 0.06 -5.71
N ARG A 79 7.92 -1.17 -5.84
CA ARG A 79 7.52 -2.08 -6.90
C ARG A 79 7.14 -3.42 -6.30
N ALA A 80 6.13 -4.05 -6.86
CA ALA A 80 5.68 -5.37 -6.45
C ALA A 80 5.62 -6.29 -7.67
N HIS A 81 5.97 -7.55 -7.46
CA HIS A 81 5.93 -8.58 -8.48
C HIS A 81 5.15 -9.79 -7.97
N ILE A 82 4.16 -10.22 -8.74
CA ILE A 82 3.43 -11.46 -8.48
C ILE A 82 3.61 -12.33 -9.71
N GLU A 83 4.38 -13.39 -9.57
CA GLU A 83 4.75 -14.25 -10.67
C GLU A 83 3.53 -14.80 -11.42
N GLY A 84 3.54 -14.62 -12.74
CA GLY A 84 2.44 -15.06 -13.61
C GLY A 84 1.17 -14.24 -13.54
N VAL A 85 1.12 -13.22 -12.68
CA VAL A 85 -0.09 -12.41 -12.45
C VAL A 85 0.11 -10.98 -12.90
N MET A 86 0.99 -10.22 -12.25
CA MET A 86 1.20 -8.81 -12.57
C MET A 86 2.47 -8.22 -11.96
N ASP A 87 2.91 -7.11 -12.53
CA ASP A 87 3.86 -6.20 -11.91
C ASP A 87 3.15 -4.89 -11.56
N VAL A 88 3.50 -4.31 -10.43
CA VAL A 88 2.96 -3.02 -9.97
C VAL A 88 4.12 -2.12 -9.58
N ARG A 89 4.08 -0.87 -10.02
CA ARG A 89 5.04 0.17 -9.63
C ARG A 89 4.30 1.43 -9.30
N GLY A 90 4.79 2.16 -8.32
CA GLY A 90 4.21 3.45 -8.06
C GLY A 90 4.65 4.08 -6.77
N ALA A 91 3.92 5.10 -6.38
CA ALA A 91 4.27 5.95 -5.26
C ALA A 91 3.05 6.30 -4.41
N VAL A 92 3.33 6.48 -3.13
CA VAL A 92 2.41 7.13 -2.20
C VAL A 92 3.07 8.43 -1.76
N ARG A 93 2.33 9.52 -1.86
CA ARG A 93 2.75 10.85 -1.46
C ARG A 93 1.94 11.31 -0.26
N PHE A 94 2.60 12.02 0.63
CA PHE A 94 2.01 12.48 1.88
C PHE A 94 2.22 13.99 2.01
N GLU A 95 1.16 14.70 2.34
CA GLU A 95 1.17 16.14 2.53
C GLU A 95 0.50 16.48 3.86
N ALA A 96 1.16 17.28 4.68
CA ALA A 96 0.57 17.76 5.92
C ALA A 96 -0.50 18.81 5.59
N ILE A 97 -1.70 18.60 6.12
CA ILE A 97 -2.83 19.54 5.99
C ILE A 97 -3.33 19.92 7.38
N PRO A 98 -4.13 20.99 7.52
CA PRO A 98 -4.74 21.30 8.81
C PRO A 98 -5.54 20.13 9.35
N GLY A 99 -5.17 19.65 10.53
CA GLY A 99 -5.83 18.53 11.20
C GLY A 99 -5.42 17.14 10.76
N GLY A 100 -4.44 16.99 9.85
CA GLY A 100 -4.04 15.65 9.43
C GLY A 100 -3.12 15.56 8.23
N THR A 101 -3.36 14.55 7.42
CA THR A 101 -2.53 14.20 6.26
C THR A 101 -3.41 14.00 5.03
N LEU A 102 -3.00 14.57 3.91
CA LEU A 102 -3.52 14.20 2.60
C LEU A 102 -2.56 13.17 2.00
N MET A 103 -3.07 11.97 1.76
CA MET A 103 -2.33 10.87 1.15
C MET A 103 -2.85 10.64 -0.25
N SER A 104 -1.95 10.59 -1.23
CA SER A 104 -2.29 10.26 -2.61
C SER A 104 -1.43 9.11 -3.11
N TRP A 105 -2.01 8.26 -3.94
CA TRP A 105 -1.32 7.11 -4.52
C TRP A 105 -1.46 7.08 -6.02
N GLU A 106 -0.46 6.52 -6.67
CA GLU A 106 -0.42 6.32 -8.11
C GLU A 106 0.30 5.00 -8.39
N TRP A 107 -0.40 4.07 -9.04
CA TRP A 107 0.12 2.76 -9.40
C TRP A 107 0.06 2.53 -10.89
N ASP A 108 1.15 2.04 -11.46
CA ASP A 108 1.20 1.49 -12.80
C ASP A 108 1.15 -0.03 -12.68
N VAL A 109 0.10 -0.62 -13.24
CA VAL A 109 -0.15 -2.06 -13.17
C VAL A 109 0.08 -2.69 -14.55
N GLU A 110 0.94 -3.70 -14.61
CA GLU A 110 1.21 -4.46 -15.83
C GLU A 110 0.79 -5.91 -15.62
N PRO A 111 -0.41 -6.30 -16.12
CA PRO A 111 -0.87 -7.67 -15.99
C PRO A 111 -0.12 -8.61 -16.93
N HIS A 112 0.04 -9.87 -16.50
CA HIS A 112 0.72 -10.94 -17.25
C HIS A 112 -0.26 -12.03 -17.66
N GLY A 113 0.10 -12.76 -18.73
CA GLY A 113 -0.63 -13.93 -19.19
C GLY A 113 -2.10 -13.65 -19.49
N CYS A 114 -2.99 -14.51 -18.99
CA CYS A 114 -4.44 -14.37 -19.19
C CYS A 114 -5.03 -13.14 -18.49
N MET A 115 -4.33 -12.57 -17.52
CA MET A 115 -4.77 -11.34 -16.84
C MET A 115 -4.80 -10.14 -17.80
N ARG A 116 -4.05 -10.16 -18.88
CA ARG A 116 -4.08 -9.13 -19.93
C ARG A 116 -5.45 -8.98 -20.57
N LEU A 117 -6.19 -10.06 -20.66
CA LEU A 117 -7.53 -10.09 -21.26
C LEU A 117 -8.57 -9.36 -20.41
N LEU A 118 -8.27 -9.17 -19.13
CA LEU A 118 -9.15 -8.52 -18.15
C LEU A 118 -8.85 -7.03 -17.97
N GLY A 119 -8.09 -6.42 -18.89
CA GLY A 119 -7.57 -5.05 -18.79
C GLY A 119 -8.51 -4.00 -18.19
N PRO A 120 -9.70 -3.73 -18.81
CA PRO A 120 -10.64 -2.74 -18.27
C PRO A 120 -11.17 -3.11 -16.88
N PHE A 121 -11.37 -4.41 -16.63
CA PHE A 121 -11.80 -4.94 -15.33
C PHE A 121 -10.73 -4.73 -14.25
N ILE A 122 -9.46 -4.95 -14.59
CA ILE A 122 -8.34 -4.78 -13.64
C ILE A 122 -8.31 -3.35 -13.11
N THR A 123 -8.45 -2.36 -13.97
CA THR A 123 -8.45 -0.95 -13.57
C THR A 123 -9.61 -0.65 -12.63
N ARG A 124 -10.81 -1.12 -12.96
CA ARG A 124 -12.01 -0.86 -12.17
C ARG A 124 -11.95 -1.57 -10.81
N MET A 125 -11.58 -2.85 -10.82
CA MET A 125 -11.43 -3.65 -9.59
C MET A 125 -10.30 -3.12 -8.72
N GLY A 126 -9.17 -2.77 -9.33
CA GLY A 126 -8.02 -2.22 -8.63
C GLY A 126 -8.35 -0.90 -7.95
N ARG A 127 -9.07 -0.01 -8.62
CA ARG A 127 -9.50 1.27 -8.05
C ARG A 127 -10.39 1.06 -6.83
N ARG A 128 -11.38 0.17 -6.93
CA ARG A 128 -12.26 -0.16 -5.81
C ARG A 128 -11.52 -0.80 -4.65
N ASN A 129 -10.60 -1.69 -4.97
CA ASN A 129 -9.79 -2.38 -3.97
C ASN A 129 -8.90 -1.39 -3.21
N GLU A 130 -8.23 -0.49 -3.91
CA GLU A 130 -7.41 0.56 -3.29
C GLU A 130 -8.23 1.46 -2.39
N GLU A 131 -9.37 1.94 -2.85
CA GLU A 131 -10.27 2.77 -2.03
C GLU A 131 -10.69 2.06 -0.75
N ARG A 132 -11.00 0.78 -0.83
CA ARG A 132 -11.38 -0.03 0.34
C ARG A 132 -10.21 -0.20 1.31
N ILE A 133 -9.02 -0.50 0.80
CA ILE A 133 -7.81 -0.67 1.61
C ILE A 133 -7.50 0.62 2.37
N TRP A 134 -7.47 1.74 1.67
CA TRP A 134 -7.11 3.02 2.27
C TRP A 134 -8.19 3.57 3.20
N THR A 135 -9.46 3.27 2.94
CA THR A 135 -10.55 3.57 3.87
C THR A 135 -10.42 2.75 5.15
N SER A 136 -10.02 1.48 5.04
CA SER A 136 -9.74 0.64 6.22
C SER A 136 -8.54 1.16 7.02
N LEU A 137 -7.50 1.62 6.34
CA LEU A 137 -6.35 2.26 6.99
C LEU A 137 -6.78 3.51 7.77
N LYS A 138 -7.56 4.37 7.13
CA LYS A 138 -8.10 5.59 7.75
C LYS A 138 -8.85 5.25 9.03
N THR A 139 -9.77 4.31 8.97
CA THR A 139 -10.54 3.86 10.12
C THR A 139 -9.65 3.32 11.23
N LEU A 140 -8.67 2.49 10.88
CA LEU A 140 -7.72 1.92 11.83
C LEU A 140 -6.92 3.01 12.57
N LEU A 141 -6.33 3.95 11.84
CA LEU A 141 -5.49 4.99 12.42
C LEU A 141 -6.31 6.00 13.24
N GLU A 142 -7.48 6.39 12.76
CA GLU A 142 -8.33 7.35 13.46
C GLU A 142 -8.97 6.73 14.72
N THR A 143 -9.37 5.46 14.67
CA THR A 143 -9.86 4.72 15.83
C THR A 143 -8.76 4.53 16.90
N ARG A 144 -7.54 4.23 16.45
CA ARG A 144 -6.37 4.13 17.32
C ARG A 144 -6.08 5.45 18.03
N LYS A 145 -6.27 6.59 17.35
CA LYS A 145 -6.19 7.91 17.95
C LYS A 145 -7.18 8.05 19.10
N ASP A 146 -8.42 7.68 18.88
CA ASP A 146 -9.48 7.76 19.87
C ASP A 146 -9.17 6.88 21.08
N ALA A 147 -8.69 5.66 20.86
CA ALA A 147 -8.27 4.74 21.91
C ALA A 147 -7.10 5.30 22.73
N LEU A 148 -6.13 5.94 22.08
CA LEU A 148 -5.01 6.58 22.78
C LEU A 148 -5.42 7.85 23.52
N ALA A 149 -6.36 8.59 22.98
CA ALA A 149 -6.89 9.80 23.64
C ALA A 149 -7.75 9.49 24.87
N ALA A 150 -8.32 8.28 24.94
CA ALA A 150 -9.13 7.82 26.08
C ALA A 150 -8.28 7.33 27.28
N VAL A 151 -6.97 7.19 27.10
CA VAL A 151 -6.01 6.81 28.14
C VAL A 151 -5.40 8.05 28.77
#